data_c2a664a7eada3d5f6b548d0320405bd1
#
_entry.id   c2a664a7eada3d5f6b548d0320405bd1
#
_cell.length_a   1.000
_cell.length_b   1.000
_cell.length_c   1.000
_cell.angle_alpha   90.00
_cell.angle_beta   90.00
_cell.angle_gamma   90.00
#
_symmetry.space_group_name_H-M   'P 1'
#
loop_
_entity.id
_entity.type
_entity.pdbx_description
1 polymer ?
#
loop_
_entity_poly.entity_id
_entity_poly.type
_entity_poly.pdbx_seq_one_letter_code
_entity_poly.pdbx_strand_id
1 'polypeptide(L)'
;MTQFKKTITTIFWVGEGATEENKYIHNRSSYWDDNWMKHYGGVDSPLNRKGWLPAAFTPKQNPFYVALPFAEVDGDGNLKEIAKKIPGFGQNAGPLTRNRWVEIRYKGKSCFAQWQDVGPNGEDDFDWVFGSAKKPKNKWGLKAGLDISPATAQYLSIVDSDTTEWRFVDEKDVPDGPWKAIITRS
;
A
#
# COMPACT_ATOMS: atom_id res chain seq x y z
N MET A 1 -1.31 -20.51 -0.31
CA MET A 1 -0.40 -19.33 -0.27
C MET A 1 -0.40 -18.68 -1.64
N THR A 2 -0.64 -17.37 -1.72
CA THR A 2 -0.59 -16.61 -2.98
C THR A 2 0.85 -16.54 -3.49
N GLN A 3 1.02 -16.65 -4.80
CA GLN A 3 2.33 -16.57 -5.45
C GLN A 3 2.89 -15.13 -5.35
N PHE A 4 4.21 -14.99 -5.15
CA PHE A 4 4.86 -13.68 -5.22
C PHE A 4 4.79 -13.08 -6.61
N LYS A 5 4.53 -11.78 -6.67
CA LYS A 5 4.55 -10.96 -7.87
C LYS A 5 5.75 -10.02 -7.80
N LYS A 6 6.54 -9.98 -8.87
CA LYS A 6 7.72 -9.11 -8.99
C LYS A 6 7.37 -7.83 -9.72
N THR A 7 7.76 -6.67 -9.17
CA THR A 7 7.49 -5.37 -9.77
C THR A 7 8.48 -4.31 -9.35
N ILE A 8 8.56 -3.24 -10.12
CA ILE A 8 9.17 -1.99 -9.66
C ILE A 8 8.27 -1.42 -8.57
N THR A 9 8.90 -0.98 -7.49
CA THR A 9 8.27 -0.44 -6.29
C THR A 9 8.81 0.95 -6.03
N THR A 10 7.90 1.89 -5.80
CA THR A 10 8.17 3.31 -5.53
C THR A 10 7.77 3.66 -4.10
N ILE A 11 8.22 4.82 -3.62
CA ILE A 11 7.91 5.29 -2.26
C ILE A 11 6.89 6.42 -2.37
N PHE A 12 5.87 6.37 -1.51
CA PHE A 12 4.88 7.43 -1.34
C PHE A 12 4.60 7.61 0.15
N TRP A 13 3.96 8.72 0.55
CA TRP A 13 3.67 8.92 1.97
C TRP A 13 2.42 9.75 2.22
N VAL A 14 1.81 9.50 3.37
CA VAL A 14 0.69 10.31 3.87
C VAL A 14 1.10 11.77 3.96
N GLY A 15 0.32 12.66 3.33
CA GLY A 15 0.58 14.09 3.31
C GLY A 15 1.66 14.53 2.31
N GLU A 16 2.10 13.65 1.42
CA GLU A 16 2.94 14.02 0.28
C GLU A 16 2.28 15.12 -0.55
N GLY A 17 3.05 16.16 -0.86
CA GLY A 17 2.58 17.28 -1.68
C GLY A 17 2.53 16.93 -3.16
N ALA A 18 1.69 17.65 -3.91
CA ALA A 18 1.64 17.54 -5.36
C ALA A 18 2.91 18.14 -5.99
N THR A 19 3.61 17.35 -6.81
CA THR A 19 4.81 17.75 -7.56
C THR A 19 4.71 17.30 -9.01
N GLU A 20 5.57 17.81 -9.88
CA GLU A 20 5.65 17.33 -11.26
C GLU A 20 6.06 15.84 -11.32
N GLU A 21 6.94 15.41 -10.43
CA GLU A 21 7.45 14.04 -10.35
C GLU A 21 6.35 13.04 -10.00
N ASN A 22 5.44 13.39 -9.09
CA ASN A 22 4.27 12.58 -8.74
C ASN A 22 3.01 12.96 -9.50
N LYS A 23 3.14 13.72 -10.61
CA LYS A 23 2.05 14.15 -11.51
C LYS A 23 0.96 14.94 -10.81
N TYR A 24 1.38 15.79 -9.88
CA TYR A 24 0.49 16.65 -9.10
C TYR A 24 -0.54 15.88 -8.25
N ILE A 25 -0.26 14.59 -7.94
CA ILE A 25 -1.02 13.83 -6.96
C ILE A 25 -0.60 14.25 -5.56
N HIS A 26 -1.55 14.50 -4.69
CA HIS A 26 -1.29 14.77 -3.27
C HIS A 26 -1.90 13.64 -2.42
N ASN A 27 -1.18 13.17 -1.41
CA ASN A 27 -1.61 12.06 -0.54
C ASN A 27 -2.12 12.58 0.83
N ARG A 28 -2.91 13.67 0.83
CA ARG A 28 -3.64 14.14 2.02
C ARG A 28 -4.89 13.33 2.30
N SER A 29 -5.48 12.80 1.23
CA SER A 29 -6.52 11.77 1.24
C SER A 29 -5.98 10.48 0.67
N SER A 30 -6.57 9.35 1.02
CA SER A 30 -6.43 8.09 0.29
C SER A 30 -7.71 7.81 -0.49
N TYR A 31 -7.71 6.76 -1.30
CA TYR A 31 -8.90 6.38 -2.06
C TYR A 31 -10.12 6.09 -1.17
N TRP A 32 -9.87 5.60 0.06
CA TRP A 32 -10.94 5.24 1.01
C TRP A 32 -11.09 6.22 2.19
N ASP A 33 -10.27 7.26 2.28
CA ASP A 33 -10.26 8.17 3.43
C ASP A 33 -9.92 9.61 3.00
N ASP A 34 -10.94 10.44 2.84
CA ASP A 34 -10.80 11.85 2.45
C ASP A 34 -9.97 12.68 3.43
N ASN A 35 -9.84 12.24 4.67
CA ASN A 35 -9.10 12.91 5.73
C ASN A 35 -7.88 12.10 6.20
N TRP A 36 -7.27 11.29 5.31
CA TRP A 36 -6.23 10.35 5.66
C TRP A 36 -5.08 10.96 6.48
N MET A 37 -4.54 12.09 6.04
CA MET A 37 -3.47 12.77 6.77
C MET A 37 -3.88 13.15 8.19
N LYS A 38 -5.11 13.62 8.40
CA LYS A 38 -5.65 13.94 9.72
C LYS A 38 -5.85 12.69 10.58
N HIS A 39 -6.37 11.63 10.00
CA HIS A 39 -6.61 10.36 10.70
C HIS A 39 -5.30 9.63 11.01
N TYR A 40 -4.30 9.74 10.14
CA TYR A 40 -2.95 9.24 10.39
C TYR A 40 -2.24 10.01 11.52
N GLY A 41 -2.47 11.31 11.61
CA GLY A 41 -1.95 12.20 12.65
C GLY A 41 -0.98 13.27 12.15
N GLY A 42 -0.73 13.36 10.84
CA GLY A 42 0.18 14.33 10.22
C GLY A 42 0.87 13.80 8.99
N VAL A 43 1.92 14.49 8.55
CA VAL A 43 2.71 14.12 7.37
C VAL A 43 3.75 13.05 7.72
N ASP A 44 3.75 11.94 6.98
CA ASP A 44 4.71 10.83 7.15
C ASP A 44 5.97 11.03 6.30
N SER A 45 6.63 12.18 6.44
CA SER A 45 7.79 12.52 5.62
C SER A 45 8.93 11.50 5.73
N PRO A 46 9.52 11.05 4.61
CA PRO A 46 10.70 10.18 4.62
C PRO A 46 11.95 10.88 5.19
N LEU A 47 11.97 12.22 5.20
CA LEU A 47 13.12 13.02 5.64
C LEU A 47 13.12 13.34 7.14
N ASN A 48 12.03 13.11 7.86
CA ASN A 48 11.89 13.47 9.27
C ASN A 48 11.37 12.27 10.09
N ARG A 49 12.26 11.36 10.43
CA ARG A 49 11.92 10.08 11.06
C ARG A 49 12.69 9.81 12.35
N LYS A 50 12.04 9.07 13.26
CA LYS A 50 12.64 8.50 14.46
C LYS A 50 12.35 6.99 14.43
N GLY A 51 13.35 6.21 14.02
CA GLY A 51 13.11 4.80 13.71
C GLY A 51 12.06 4.65 12.59
N TRP A 52 11.08 3.79 12.80
CA TRP A 52 10.01 3.52 11.82
C TRP A 52 8.89 4.58 11.81
N LEU A 53 8.94 5.56 12.70
CA LEU A 53 7.87 6.53 12.91
C LEU A 53 8.26 7.92 12.41
N PRO A 54 7.29 8.77 12.06
CA PRO A 54 7.52 10.21 11.95
C PRO A 54 8.13 10.77 13.24
N ALA A 55 9.10 11.68 13.11
CA ALA A 55 9.75 12.25 14.31
C ALA A 55 8.85 13.21 15.10
N ALA A 56 7.87 13.84 14.44
CA ALA A 56 7.04 14.88 15.03
C ALA A 56 5.84 14.36 15.84
N PHE A 57 5.40 13.11 15.60
CA PHE A 57 4.22 12.53 16.24
C PHE A 57 4.23 11.01 16.19
N THR A 58 3.41 10.37 17.03
CA THR A 58 3.10 8.95 16.93
C THR A 58 1.89 8.78 16.02
N PRO A 59 1.98 8.04 14.90
CA PRO A 59 0.86 7.84 14.00
C PRO A 59 -0.26 7.05 14.68
N LYS A 60 -1.51 7.35 14.30
CA LYS A 60 -2.70 6.65 14.79
C LYS A 60 -3.09 5.44 13.91
N GLN A 61 -2.44 5.32 12.76
CA GLN A 61 -2.60 4.22 11.82
C GLN A 61 -1.23 3.56 11.58
N ASN A 62 -1.24 2.39 10.98
CA ASN A 62 -0.02 1.62 10.74
C ASN A 62 0.97 2.40 9.85
N PRO A 63 2.21 2.67 10.30
CA PRO A 63 3.20 3.33 9.47
C PRO A 63 3.76 2.43 8.36
N PHE A 64 3.54 1.12 8.45
CA PHE A 64 3.84 0.18 7.38
C PHE A 64 2.60 0.03 6.50
N TYR A 65 2.54 0.78 5.41
CA TYR A 65 1.42 0.77 4.47
C TYR A 65 1.89 0.72 3.02
N VAL A 66 0.99 0.31 2.15
CA VAL A 66 1.21 0.22 0.70
C VAL A 66 0.03 0.78 -0.06
N ALA A 67 0.26 1.07 -1.35
CA ALA A 67 -0.78 1.25 -2.35
C ALA A 67 -0.66 0.19 -3.45
N LEU A 68 -1.80 -0.32 -3.90
CA LEU A 68 -1.93 -1.24 -5.03
C LEU A 68 -2.96 -0.68 -6.02
N PRO A 69 -2.79 -0.86 -7.34
CA PRO A 69 -3.57 -0.16 -8.37
C PRO A 69 -4.95 -0.79 -8.62
N PHE A 70 -5.72 -1.00 -7.57
CA PHE A 70 -7.09 -1.49 -7.65
C PHE A 70 -7.93 -1.01 -6.47
N ALA A 71 -9.18 -0.62 -6.76
CA ALA A 71 -10.22 -0.37 -5.76
C ALA A 71 -11.44 -1.24 -6.07
N GLU A 72 -12.07 -1.78 -5.03
CA GLU A 72 -13.31 -2.56 -5.14
C GLU A 72 -14.55 -1.71 -5.40
N VAL A 73 -14.45 -0.40 -5.11
CA VAL A 73 -15.51 0.59 -5.35
C VAL A 73 -15.09 1.56 -6.44
N ASP A 74 -16.06 2.22 -7.05
CA ASP A 74 -15.84 3.35 -7.97
C ASP A 74 -15.73 4.69 -7.20
N GLY A 75 -15.54 5.80 -7.94
CA GLY A 75 -15.42 7.13 -7.36
C GLY A 75 -16.68 7.63 -6.61
N ASP A 76 -17.82 7.00 -6.83
CA ASP A 76 -19.08 7.27 -6.12
C ASP A 76 -19.30 6.33 -4.92
N GLY A 77 -18.34 5.43 -4.65
CA GLY A 77 -18.42 4.45 -3.57
C GLY A 77 -19.24 3.20 -3.88
N ASN A 78 -19.69 3.00 -5.12
CA ASN A 78 -20.44 1.81 -5.52
C ASN A 78 -19.50 0.62 -5.76
N LEU A 79 -19.91 -0.55 -5.29
CA LEU A 79 -19.16 -1.78 -5.51
C LEU A 79 -19.06 -2.12 -7.00
N LYS A 80 -17.85 -2.26 -7.53
CA LYS A 80 -17.61 -2.69 -8.92
C LYS A 80 -18.00 -4.16 -9.11
N GLU A 81 -18.59 -4.51 -10.24
CA GLU A 81 -18.94 -5.90 -10.56
C GLU A 81 -17.72 -6.85 -10.48
N ILE A 82 -16.56 -6.38 -10.90
CA ILE A 82 -15.31 -7.15 -10.84
C ILE A 82 -14.88 -7.49 -9.39
N ALA A 83 -15.31 -6.69 -8.40
CA ALA A 83 -15.00 -6.93 -6.99
C ALA A 83 -15.58 -8.25 -6.47
N LYS A 84 -16.67 -8.74 -7.08
CA LYS A 84 -17.27 -10.04 -6.76
C LYS A 84 -16.33 -11.22 -7.04
N LYS A 85 -15.28 -11.01 -7.85
CA LYS A 85 -14.24 -12.01 -8.15
C LYS A 85 -13.05 -11.96 -7.20
N ILE A 86 -13.02 -11.02 -6.25
CA ILE A 86 -11.95 -10.95 -5.25
C ILE A 86 -12.01 -12.21 -4.36
N PRO A 87 -10.88 -12.90 -4.14
CA PRO A 87 -10.84 -14.06 -3.24
C PRO A 87 -11.33 -13.69 -1.84
N GLY A 88 -12.34 -14.42 -1.34
CA GLY A 88 -12.98 -14.16 -0.05
C GLY A 88 -14.23 -13.26 -0.11
N PHE A 89 -14.64 -12.79 -1.29
CA PHE A 89 -15.88 -12.03 -1.43
C PHE A 89 -17.07 -12.83 -0.88
N GLY A 90 -17.88 -12.19 -0.01
CA GLY A 90 -19.07 -12.82 0.59
C GLY A 90 -18.79 -13.90 1.67
N GLN A 91 -17.51 -14.13 2.05
CA GLN A 91 -17.14 -15.21 2.96
C GLN A 91 -16.75 -14.75 4.38
N ASN A 92 -16.91 -13.48 4.72
CA ASN A 92 -16.42 -12.88 5.98
C ASN A 92 -14.93 -13.19 6.28
N ALA A 93 -14.12 -13.35 5.24
CA ALA A 93 -12.72 -13.76 5.32
C ALA A 93 -11.76 -12.60 5.62
N GLY A 94 -12.25 -11.50 6.14
CA GLY A 94 -11.48 -10.29 6.38
C GLY A 94 -11.68 -9.23 5.29
N PRO A 95 -10.83 -8.18 5.24
CA PRO A 95 -10.98 -7.08 4.29
C PRO A 95 -10.75 -7.55 2.86
N LEU A 96 -11.54 -7.01 1.91
CA LEU A 96 -11.38 -7.31 0.48
C LEU A 96 -10.16 -6.59 -0.12
N THR A 97 -9.95 -5.34 0.28
CA THR A 97 -8.90 -4.45 -0.22
C THR A 97 -8.27 -3.67 0.93
N ARG A 98 -8.79 -2.50 1.31
CA ARG A 98 -8.29 -1.69 2.42
C ARG A 98 -8.08 -2.53 3.68
N ASN A 99 -6.97 -2.30 4.39
CA ASN A 99 -6.50 -3.05 5.56
C ASN A 99 -5.99 -4.48 5.27
N ARG A 100 -6.03 -4.95 4.03
CA ARG A 100 -5.44 -6.25 3.69
C ARG A 100 -3.92 -6.22 3.86
N TRP A 101 -3.37 -7.31 4.38
CA TRP A 101 -1.94 -7.41 4.59
C TRP A 101 -1.21 -7.94 3.35
N VAL A 102 -0.02 -7.40 3.13
CA VAL A 102 0.93 -7.86 2.12
C VAL A 102 2.30 -8.15 2.74
N GLU A 103 2.96 -9.17 2.24
CA GLU A 103 4.39 -9.42 2.46
C GLU A 103 5.17 -8.83 1.28
N ILE A 104 6.20 -8.05 1.57
CA ILE A 104 7.11 -7.48 0.58
C ILE A 104 8.51 -8.07 0.83
N ARG A 105 9.13 -8.62 -0.21
CA ARG A 105 10.49 -9.17 -0.16
C ARG A 105 11.47 -8.34 -0.95
N TYR A 106 12.61 -8.10 -0.36
CA TYR A 106 13.71 -7.37 -0.99
C TYR A 106 15.06 -7.85 -0.43
N LYS A 107 15.96 -8.31 -1.29
CA LYS A 107 17.33 -8.74 -0.94
C LYS A 107 17.42 -9.60 0.34
N GLY A 108 16.56 -10.60 0.44
CA GLY A 108 16.54 -11.55 1.57
C GLY A 108 15.82 -11.07 2.82
N LYS A 109 15.28 -9.84 2.84
CA LYS A 109 14.43 -9.33 3.92
C LYS A 109 12.96 -9.45 3.54
N SER A 110 12.09 -9.70 4.54
CA SER A 110 10.63 -9.59 4.42
C SER A 110 10.11 -8.48 5.32
N CYS A 111 9.20 -7.67 4.81
CA CYS A 111 8.44 -6.66 5.52
C CYS A 111 6.95 -6.92 5.32
N PHE A 112 6.13 -6.58 6.30
CA PHE A 112 4.69 -6.73 6.22
C PHE A 112 4.03 -5.36 6.36
N ALA A 113 3.00 -5.09 5.55
CA ALA A 113 2.35 -3.80 5.50
C ALA A 113 0.85 -3.96 5.20
N GLN A 114 0.05 -2.95 5.57
CA GLN A 114 -1.37 -2.91 5.26
C GLN A 114 -1.64 -2.08 4.01
N TRP A 115 -2.56 -2.55 3.18
CA TRP A 115 -3.01 -1.82 2.00
C TRP A 115 -3.92 -0.67 2.41
N GLN A 116 -3.48 0.58 2.20
CA GLN A 116 -4.16 1.77 2.69
C GLN A 116 -4.53 2.77 1.60
N ASP A 117 -4.00 2.62 0.38
CA ASP A 117 -4.31 3.53 -0.71
C ASP A 117 -4.30 2.82 -2.06
N VAL A 118 -4.81 3.49 -3.09
CA VAL A 118 -4.89 3.00 -4.46
C VAL A 118 -3.85 3.70 -5.32
N GLY A 119 -3.00 2.93 -5.96
CA GLY A 119 -1.89 3.38 -6.81
C GLY A 119 -0.82 2.28 -6.95
N PRO A 120 0.27 2.53 -7.67
CA PRO A 120 0.57 3.72 -8.49
C PRO A 120 -0.24 3.80 -9.78
N ASN A 121 -0.70 5.02 -10.08
CA ASN A 121 -1.29 5.39 -11.39
C ASN A 121 -2.37 4.44 -11.93
N GLY A 122 -3.37 4.12 -11.15
CA GLY A 122 -4.51 3.31 -11.59
C GLY A 122 -5.32 2.74 -10.43
N GLU A 123 -6.57 2.39 -10.73
CA GLU A 123 -7.55 1.91 -9.74
C GLU A 123 -8.36 0.70 -10.24
N ASP A 124 -8.00 0.14 -11.40
CA ASP A 124 -8.77 -0.91 -12.08
C ASP A 124 -7.94 -2.11 -12.52
N ASP A 125 -6.73 -2.27 -11.99
CA ASP A 125 -5.83 -3.36 -12.38
C ASP A 125 -6.08 -4.65 -11.59
N PHE A 126 -7.29 -5.19 -11.72
CA PHE A 126 -7.70 -6.43 -11.06
C PHE A 126 -6.76 -7.59 -11.36
N ASP A 127 -6.37 -7.77 -12.63
CA ASP A 127 -5.55 -8.91 -13.04
C ASP A 127 -4.13 -8.84 -12.48
N TRP A 128 -3.58 -7.64 -12.32
CA TRP A 128 -2.32 -7.47 -11.63
C TRP A 128 -2.46 -7.76 -10.13
N VAL A 129 -3.49 -7.24 -9.48
CA VAL A 129 -3.62 -7.36 -8.03
C VAL A 129 -4.08 -8.74 -7.60
N PHE A 130 -5.13 -9.29 -8.22
CA PHE A 130 -5.75 -10.55 -7.82
C PHE A 130 -5.63 -11.67 -8.85
N GLY A 131 -5.36 -11.35 -10.10
CA GLY A 131 -5.29 -12.30 -11.20
C GLY A 131 -3.88 -12.80 -11.49
N SER A 132 -3.64 -13.22 -12.72
CA SER A 132 -2.40 -13.87 -13.19
C SER A 132 -1.49 -12.96 -14.02
N ALA A 133 -1.82 -11.66 -14.16
CA ALA A 133 -0.98 -10.73 -14.91
C ALA A 133 0.46 -10.72 -14.37
N LYS A 134 1.43 -10.73 -15.29
CA LYS A 134 2.87 -10.71 -14.96
C LYS A 134 3.44 -9.30 -14.77
N LYS A 135 2.67 -8.28 -15.16
CA LYS A 135 3.06 -6.86 -15.08
C LYS A 135 1.82 -6.01 -14.80
N PRO A 136 1.97 -4.88 -14.11
CA PRO A 136 0.88 -3.94 -13.93
C PRO A 136 0.51 -3.26 -15.26
N LYS A 137 -0.73 -2.77 -15.35
CA LYS A 137 -1.22 -1.95 -16.47
C LYS A 137 -0.53 -0.59 -16.54
N ASN A 138 0.03 -0.12 -15.43
CA ASN A 138 0.70 1.17 -15.34
C ASN A 138 1.75 1.35 -16.44
N LYS A 139 1.60 2.40 -17.27
CA LYS A 139 2.51 2.74 -18.37
C LYS A 139 3.33 4.00 -18.09
N TRP A 140 3.17 4.61 -16.92
CA TRP A 140 3.75 5.88 -16.58
C TRP A 140 5.02 5.73 -15.73
N GLY A 141 5.92 6.68 -15.86
CA GLY A 141 7.16 6.73 -15.09
C GLY A 141 7.92 5.40 -15.14
N LEU A 142 8.24 4.87 -13.99
CA LEU A 142 8.94 3.60 -13.83
C LEU A 142 8.05 2.36 -14.07
N LYS A 143 6.77 2.55 -14.38
CA LYS A 143 5.79 1.46 -14.55
C LYS A 143 5.64 0.61 -13.28
N ALA A 144 5.73 1.25 -12.12
CA ALA A 144 5.62 0.60 -10.83
C ALA A 144 4.24 -0.06 -10.65
N GLY A 145 4.19 -1.14 -9.91
CA GLY A 145 2.97 -1.88 -9.58
C GLY A 145 2.73 -2.02 -8.08
N LEU A 146 3.54 -1.34 -7.28
CA LEU A 146 3.43 -1.25 -5.83
C LEU A 146 4.06 0.06 -5.37
N ASP A 147 3.39 0.77 -4.46
CA ASP A 147 3.98 1.85 -3.69
C ASP A 147 4.07 1.44 -2.22
N ILE A 148 5.16 1.83 -1.55
CA ILE A 148 5.44 1.50 -0.16
C ILE A 148 5.67 2.74 0.69
N SER A 149 5.28 2.67 1.96
CA SER A 149 5.50 3.74 2.93
C SER A 149 6.98 3.97 3.27
N PRO A 150 7.35 5.15 3.82
CA PRO A 150 8.69 5.41 4.30
C PRO A 150 9.19 4.40 5.34
N ALA A 151 8.32 3.93 6.26
CA ALA A 151 8.67 2.89 7.23
C ALA A 151 9.03 1.56 6.55
N THR A 152 8.23 1.15 5.56
CA THR A 152 8.48 -0.07 4.78
C THR A 152 9.78 0.05 3.98
N ALA A 153 10.00 1.18 3.30
CA ALA A 153 11.22 1.45 2.54
C ALA A 153 12.47 1.42 3.43
N GLN A 154 12.41 2.10 4.57
CA GLN A 154 13.50 2.14 5.54
C GLN A 154 13.83 0.75 6.09
N TYR A 155 12.81 -0.05 6.45
CA TYR A 155 13.01 -1.41 6.94
C TYR A 155 13.69 -2.30 5.90
N LEU A 156 13.28 -2.20 4.65
CA LEU A 156 13.84 -2.94 3.53
C LEU A 156 15.18 -2.36 3.03
N SER A 157 15.56 -1.15 3.45
CA SER A 157 16.73 -0.40 2.96
C SER A 157 16.62 -0.01 1.49
N ILE A 158 15.41 0.38 1.07
CA ILE A 158 15.11 0.96 -0.25
C ILE A 158 15.18 2.47 -0.09
N VAL A 159 16.00 3.14 -0.91
CA VAL A 159 16.25 4.59 -0.80
C VAL A 159 15.34 5.40 -1.71
N ASP A 160 15.06 4.91 -2.90
CA ASP A 160 14.25 5.59 -3.93
C ASP A 160 13.24 4.62 -4.53
N SER A 161 13.64 3.87 -5.54
CA SER A 161 12.83 2.83 -6.18
C SER A 161 13.69 1.61 -6.46
N ASP A 162 13.10 0.43 -6.37
CA ASP A 162 13.80 -0.81 -6.72
C ASP A 162 12.78 -1.90 -7.08
N THR A 163 13.26 -3.03 -7.56
CA THR A 163 12.43 -4.17 -7.84
C THR A 163 12.23 -5.01 -6.58
N THR A 164 10.99 -5.20 -6.18
CA THR A 164 10.61 -6.07 -5.05
C THR A 164 9.72 -7.21 -5.50
N GLU A 165 9.44 -8.13 -4.60
CA GLU A 165 8.41 -9.14 -4.73
C GLU A 165 7.36 -8.95 -3.63
N TRP A 166 6.09 -9.11 -3.95
CA TRP A 166 5.02 -8.98 -2.97
C TRP A 166 3.94 -10.05 -3.14
N ARG A 167 3.20 -10.33 -2.07
CA ARG A 167 2.01 -11.19 -2.08
C ARG A 167 1.05 -10.81 -0.97
N PHE A 168 -0.20 -11.21 -1.07
CA PHE A 168 -1.13 -11.15 0.05
C PHE A 168 -0.78 -12.19 1.12
N VAL A 169 -1.07 -11.83 2.36
CA VAL A 169 -0.94 -12.69 3.54
C VAL A 169 -2.14 -12.47 4.46
N ASP A 170 -2.63 -13.52 5.10
CA ASP A 170 -3.68 -13.40 6.10
C ASP A 170 -3.10 -12.79 7.38
N GLU A 171 -3.86 -11.92 8.07
CA GLU A 171 -3.39 -11.25 9.30
C GLU A 171 -2.84 -12.23 10.35
N LYS A 172 -3.48 -13.39 10.51
CA LYS A 172 -3.04 -14.43 11.44
C LYS A 172 -1.66 -15.01 11.14
N ASP A 173 -1.24 -14.94 9.88
CA ASP A 173 0.03 -15.46 9.39
C ASP A 173 1.12 -14.37 9.30
N VAL A 174 0.78 -13.11 9.63
CA VAL A 174 1.75 -12.02 9.75
C VAL A 174 2.60 -12.23 11.00
N PRO A 175 3.91 -12.40 10.89
CA PRO A 175 4.78 -12.60 12.06
C PRO A 175 4.87 -11.32 12.91
N ASP A 176 5.30 -11.48 14.15
CA ASP A 176 5.57 -10.33 15.01
C ASP A 176 6.71 -9.49 14.45
N GLY A 177 6.54 -8.16 14.58
CA GLY A 177 7.46 -7.20 14.02
C GLY A 177 6.96 -5.76 14.22
N PRO A 178 7.76 -4.76 13.79
CA PRO A 178 7.42 -3.36 14.00
C PRO A 178 6.08 -2.95 13.31
N TRP A 179 5.66 -3.65 12.27
CA TRP A 179 4.39 -3.47 11.57
C TRP A 179 3.15 -3.84 12.38
N LYS A 180 3.30 -4.58 13.49
CA LYS A 180 2.20 -4.91 14.42
C LYS A 180 2.09 -3.96 15.60
N ALA A 181 3.01 -3.02 15.77
CA ALA A 181 2.95 -2.07 16.88
C ALA A 181 1.72 -1.15 16.82
N ILE A 182 1.32 -0.77 15.60
CA ILE A 182 0.10 0.00 15.32
C ILE A 182 -0.59 -0.68 14.15
N ILE A 183 -1.84 -1.10 14.31
CA ILE A 183 -2.63 -1.76 13.24
C ILE A 183 -3.82 -0.87 12.90
N THR A 184 -3.98 -0.55 11.61
CA THR A 184 -5.16 0.18 11.13
C THR A 184 -6.37 -0.77 11.12
N ARG A 185 -7.50 -0.33 11.69
CA ARG A 185 -8.74 -1.11 11.79
C ARG A 185 -9.95 -0.46 11.11
N SER A 186 -9.83 0.79 10.71
CA SER A 186 -10.91 1.58 10.09
C SER A 186 -10.52 2.08 8.72
#